data_9ead1f6789a80c2217500bdba646133c
#
_entry.id   9ead1f6789a80c2217500bdba646133c
#
_cell.length_a   1.000
_cell.length_b   1.000
_cell.length_c   1.000
_cell.angle_alpha   90.00
_cell.angle_beta   90.00
_cell.angle_gamma   90.00
#
_symmetry.space_group_name_H-M   'P 1'
#
loop_
_entity.id
_entity.type
_entity.pdbx_description
1 polymer ?
#
loop_
_entity_poly.entity_id
_entity_poly.type
_entity_poly.pdbx_seq_one_letter_code
_entity_poly.pdbx_strand_id
1 'polypeptide(L)'
;DLLRLPTERIERTWRNGFFAGGYGDLCALADREGRWLYVFFSSYHLDEPGQGVAVLRLPVADLAAPPMLWTEQGWSTDGSRPPRPIWHMRRGWRHADPDGFWGPAVHYNRALGAFVMLLNRTAGGTGDLVQEGIYASFNRDPADPEAWSAPLRIVRGGAWYPQAIGLEEGCGDTEAGTVGRFFMAGFSAWTIEFSPLADGAGAGQPLTSTAQEFAMLFGADRRCPW
;
A
#
# COMPACT_ATOMS: atom_id res chain seq x y z
N ASP A 1 1.80 12.00 21.60
CA ASP A 1 1.66 10.89 20.64
C ASP A 1 0.31 11.04 19.96
N LEU A 2 0.29 11.40 18.67
CA LEU A 2 -0.94 11.59 17.90
C LEU A 2 -1.56 10.24 17.47
N LEU A 3 -0.75 9.20 17.38
CA LEU A 3 -1.19 7.87 17.00
C LEU A 3 -0.38 6.83 17.76
N ARG A 4 -1.03 6.05 18.59
CA ARG A 4 -0.44 4.90 19.24
C ARG A 4 -1.16 3.65 18.74
N LEU A 5 -0.52 2.92 17.84
CA LEU A 5 -1.02 1.61 17.44
C LEU A 5 -0.89 0.65 18.63
N PRO A 6 -1.90 -0.20 18.87
CA PRO A 6 -1.75 -1.26 19.82
C PRO A 6 -0.62 -2.16 19.35
N THR A 7 0.49 -2.14 20.06
CA THR A 7 1.63 -3.00 19.76
C THR A 7 1.62 -4.16 20.74
N GLU A 8 1.72 -5.35 20.22
CA GLU A 8 2.11 -6.50 21.00
C GLU A 8 3.52 -6.31 21.57
N ARG A 9 3.91 -7.18 22.48
CA ARG A 9 5.27 -7.22 22.96
C ARG A 9 6.23 -7.38 21.77
N ILE A 10 7.00 -6.35 21.49
CA ILE A 10 8.01 -6.40 20.43
C ILE A 10 9.08 -7.39 20.89
N GLU A 11 9.15 -8.54 20.22
CA GLU A 11 10.29 -9.41 20.33
C GLU A 11 11.45 -8.83 19.52
N ARG A 12 12.68 -9.17 19.90
CA ARG A 12 13.85 -8.81 19.13
C ARG A 12 13.76 -9.42 17.74
N THR A 13 14.53 -8.91 16.82
CA THR A 13 14.53 -9.30 15.40
C THR A 13 14.46 -10.82 15.19
N TRP A 14 13.63 -11.25 14.26
CA TRP A 14 13.68 -12.61 13.74
C TRP A 14 15.04 -12.91 13.08
N ARG A 15 15.33 -14.18 12.79
CA ARG A 15 16.60 -14.60 12.19
C ARG A 15 16.94 -13.88 10.88
N ASN A 16 15.94 -13.45 10.13
CA ASN A 16 16.07 -12.69 8.89
C ASN A 16 16.21 -11.17 9.10
N GLY A 17 16.32 -10.68 10.34
CA GLY A 17 16.48 -9.27 10.65
C GLY A 17 15.18 -8.46 10.75
N PHE A 18 14.01 -9.05 10.53
CA PHE A 18 12.72 -8.36 10.67
C PHE A 18 12.29 -8.22 12.13
N PHE A 19 11.56 -7.15 12.41
CA PHE A 19 10.92 -6.95 13.71
C PHE A 19 9.73 -7.90 13.85
N ALA A 20 9.56 -8.43 15.06
CA ALA A 20 8.43 -9.25 15.43
C ALA A 20 7.45 -8.43 16.29
N GLY A 21 6.16 -8.49 15.98
CA GLY A 21 5.09 -7.85 16.76
C GLY A 21 4.95 -6.35 16.54
N GLY A 22 5.56 -5.78 15.51
CA GLY A 22 5.51 -4.36 15.20
C GLY A 22 4.70 -4.02 13.95
N TYR A 23 4.63 -2.73 13.67
CA TYR A 23 4.05 -2.15 12.48
C TYR A 23 5.03 -1.16 11.87
N GLY A 24 5.12 -1.11 10.55
CA GLY A 24 6.05 -0.22 9.86
C GLY A 24 5.53 0.23 8.51
N ASP A 25 6.36 0.96 7.78
CA ASP A 25 6.10 1.40 6.41
C ASP A 25 4.75 2.13 6.28
N LEU A 26 4.55 3.14 7.12
CA LEU A 26 3.28 3.84 7.25
C LEU A 26 3.04 4.78 6.06
N CYS A 27 1.84 4.73 5.48
CA CYS A 27 1.33 5.69 4.51
C CYS A 27 -0.03 6.21 4.96
N ALA A 28 -0.19 7.51 5.09
CA ALA A 28 -1.43 8.14 5.54
C ALA A 28 -2.09 8.93 4.41
N LEU A 29 -3.40 8.77 4.26
CA LEU A 29 -4.19 9.45 3.24
C LEU A 29 -5.60 9.74 3.76
N ALA A 30 -6.09 10.97 3.56
CA ALA A 30 -7.49 11.29 3.83
C ALA A 30 -8.41 10.75 2.72
N ASP A 31 -9.65 10.38 3.06
CA ASP A 31 -10.68 10.13 2.05
C ASP A 31 -11.02 11.41 1.29
N ARG A 32 -11.74 11.27 0.19
CA ARG A 32 -12.11 12.38 -0.69
C ARG A 32 -13.02 13.40 -0.01
N GLU A 33 -13.81 12.99 0.95
CA GLU A 33 -14.72 13.83 1.73
C GLU A 33 -14.05 14.47 2.94
N GLY A 34 -12.79 14.12 3.25
CA GLY A 34 -12.05 14.64 4.40
C GLY A 34 -12.63 14.17 5.74
N ARG A 35 -13.36 13.07 5.76
CA ARG A 35 -13.98 12.52 6.99
C ARG A 35 -13.06 11.58 7.75
N TRP A 36 -12.30 10.77 7.00
CA TRP A 36 -11.43 9.73 7.54
C TRP A 36 -10.01 9.90 7.06
N LEU A 37 -9.07 9.77 7.99
CA LEU A 37 -7.66 9.56 7.69
C LEU A 37 -7.39 8.07 7.75
N TYR A 38 -7.05 7.46 6.62
CA TYR A 38 -6.60 6.09 6.53
C TYR A 38 -5.11 6.02 6.71
N VAL A 39 -4.65 5.04 7.48
CA VAL A 39 -3.21 4.73 7.61
C VAL A 39 -3.01 3.29 7.18
N PHE A 40 -2.35 3.11 6.07
CA PHE A 40 -1.91 1.82 5.55
C PHE A 40 -0.52 1.50 6.09
N PHE A 41 -0.26 0.25 6.40
CA PHE A 41 1.01 -0.13 7.02
C PHE A 41 1.36 -1.59 6.77
N SER A 42 2.66 -1.92 6.91
CA SER A 42 3.13 -3.29 6.99
C SER A 42 2.94 -3.81 8.41
N SER A 43 2.24 -4.92 8.56
CA SER A 43 2.05 -5.62 9.82
C SER A 43 3.06 -6.77 9.93
N TYR A 44 3.87 -6.71 10.99
CA TYR A 44 4.83 -7.73 11.41
C TYR A 44 4.32 -8.49 12.62
N HIS A 45 3.00 -8.68 12.69
CA HIS A 45 2.33 -9.33 13.81
C HIS A 45 2.99 -10.66 14.20
N LEU A 46 2.97 -11.02 15.49
CA LEU A 46 3.57 -12.28 15.96
C LEU A 46 2.93 -13.50 15.32
N ASP A 47 1.62 -13.46 15.13
CA ASP A 47 0.86 -14.51 14.47
C ASP A 47 0.75 -14.25 12.97
N GLU A 48 1.08 -15.24 12.16
CA GLU A 48 1.10 -15.13 10.69
C GLU A 48 -0.21 -14.61 10.07
N PRO A 49 -1.41 -14.98 10.53
CA PRO A 49 -2.65 -14.42 9.99
C PRO A 49 -2.74 -12.90 10.07
N GLY A 50 -2.06 -12.25 11.03
CA GLY A 50 -1.99 -10.81 11.15
C GLY A 50 -0.88 -10.14 10.33
N GLN A 51 -0.08 -10.91 9.58
CA GLN A 51 1.05 -10.39 8.81
C GLN A 51 0.65 -10.03 7.37
N GLY A 52 1.14 -8.88 6.90
CA GLY A 52 0.88 -8.38 5.56
C GLY A 52 0.61 -6.88 5.54
N VAL A 53 -0.05 -6.40 4.50
CA VAL A 53 -0.47 -4.99 4.40
C VAL A 53 -1.83 -4.82 5.05
N ALA A 54 -1.90 -3.96 6.03
CA ALA A 54 -3.10 -3.70 6.82
C ALA A 54 -3.48 -2.22 6.81
N VAL A 55 -4.64 -1.88 7.36
CA VAL A 55 -5.16 -0.52 7.39
C VAL A 55 -5.91 -0.23 8.69
N LEU A 56 -5.76 0.99 9.16
CA LEU A 56 -6.62 1.59 10.18
C LEU A 56 -7.16 2.92 9.67
N ARG A 57 -8.16 3.47 10.36
CA ARG A 57 -8.69 4.81 10.09
C ARG A 57 -8.96 5.58 11.37
N LEU A 58 -8.89 6.91 11.25
CA LEU A 58 -9.24 7.87 12.31
C LEU A 58 -10.19 8.92 11.74
N PRO A 59 -11.14 9.43 12.53
CA PRO A 59 -11.93 10.58 12.09
C PRO A 59 -11.02 11.82 11.98
N VAL A 60 -11.04 12.51 10.84
CA VAL A 60 -10.23 13.74 10.64
C VAL A 60 -10.64 14.83 11.63
N ALA A 61 -11.91 14.88 12.01
CA ALA A 61 -12.43 15.84 12.99
C ALA A 61 -11.89 15.66 14.41
N ASP A 62 -11.40 14.46 14.74
CA ASP A 62 -10.82 14.14 16.04
C ASP A 62 -9.72 13.07 15.90
N LEU A 63 -8.52 13.51 15.60
CA LEU A 63 -7.35 12.61 15.48
C LEU A 63 -6.87 12.04 16.83
N ALA A 64 -7.44 12.48 17.95
CA ALA A 64 -7.19 11.91 19.28
C ALA A 64 -8.15 10.75 19.60
N ALA A 65 -9.20 10.56 18.81
CA ALA A 65 -10.10 9.44 18.97
C ALA A 65 -9.36 8.09 18.82
N PRO A 66 -9.84 7.03 19.49
CA PRO A 66 -9.27 5.70 19.28
C PRO A 66 -9.31 5.28 17.81
N PRO A 67 -8.17 4.83 17.23
CA PRO A 67 -8.14 4.37 15.86
C PRO A 67 -9.03 3.13 15.68
N MET A 68 -9.67 3.05 14.52
CA MET A 68 -10.43 1.87 14.11
C MET A 68 -9.55 1.01 13.20
N LEU A 69 -9.17 -0.16 13.68
CA LEU A 69 -8.41 -1.15 12.93
C LEU A 69 -9.34 -2.02 12.09
N TRP A 70 -8.95 -2.34 10.87
CA TRP A 70 -9.63 -3.35 10.08
C TRP A 70 -9.29 -4.75 10.61
N THR A 71 -10.31 -5.50 11.00
CA THR A 71 -10.21 -6.82 11.63
C THR A 71 -11.12 -7.82 10.93
N GLU A 72 -11.08 -9.10 11.32
CA GLU A 72 -12.00 -10.14 10.82
C GLU A 72 -13.47 -9.82 11.08
N GLN A 73 -13.77 -8.96 12.05
CA GLN A 73 -15.14 -8.52 12.37
C GLN A 73 -15.47 -7.14 11.75
N GLY A 74 -14.63 -6.64 10.84
CA GLY A 74 -14.75 -5.31 10.28
C GLY A 74 -13.99 -4.25 11.07
N TRP A 75 -14.36 -2.99 10.90
CA TRP A 75 -13.75 -1.86 11.59
C TRP A 75 -13.99 -1.91 13.09
N SER A 76 -12.91 -1.92 13.88
CA SER A 76 -12.98 -2.08 15.35
C SER A 76 -12.02 -1.15 16.07
N THR A 77 -12.47 -0.58 17.19
CA THR A 77 -11.63 0.14 18.16
C THR A 77 -11.03 -0.78 19.22
N ASP A 78 -11.34 -2.08 19.17
CA ASP A 78 -10.79 -3.07 20.09
C ASP A 78 -9.33 -3.38 19.74
N GLY A 79 -8.41 -2.71 20.44
CA GLY A 79 -6.96 -2.86 20.24
C GLY A 79 -6.39 -4.24 20.63
N SER A 80 -7.19 -5.14 21.21
CA SER A 80 -6.76 -6.51 21.50
C SER A 80 -6.83 -7.43 20.27
N ARG A 81 -7.50 -6.98 19.21
CA ARG A 81 -7.69 -7.76 17.98
C ARG A 81 -6.53 -7.56 17.02
N PRO A 82 -6.03 -8.62 16.38
CA PRO A 82 -5.04 -8.48 15.33
C PRO A 82 -5.63 -7.78 14.11
N PRO A 83 -4.80 -7.10 13.32
CA PRO A 83 -5.24 -6.59 12.03
C PRO A 83 -5.62 -7.75 11.10
N ARG A 84 -6.64 -7.53 10.27
CA ARG A 84 -6.89 -8.35 9.11
C ARG A 84 -6.16 -7.71 7.92
N PRO A 85 -5.08 -8.27 7.42
CA PRO A 85 -4.39 -7.72 6.27
C PRO A 85 -5.28 -7.70 5.03
N ILE A 86 -5.13 -6.65 4.20
CA ILE A 86 -5.72 -6.59 2.86
C ILE A 86 -5.16 -7.75 2.02
N TRP A 87 -3.86 -7.99 2.14
CA TRP A 87 -3.21 -9.18 1.62
C TRP A 87 -2.36 -9.83 2.70
N HIS A 88 -2.70 -11.08 3.00
CA HIS A 88 -1.92 -11.90 3.90
C HIS A 88 -0.59 -12.31 3.29
N MET A 89 0.43 -12.45 4.12
CA MET A 89 1.65 -13.11 3.72
C MET A 89 1.36 -14.57 3.34
N ARG A 90 1.93 -15.07 2.27
CA ARG A 90 1.89 -16.50 1.92
C ARG A 90 2.82 -17.31 2.80
N ARG A 91 3.97 -16.73 3.13
CA ARG A 91 4.90 -17.21 4.16
C ARG A 91 5.32 -16.02 4.98
N GLY A 92 5.11 -16.13 6.28
CA GLY A 92 5.31 -15.05 7.22
C GLY A 92 6.77 -14.63 7.39
N TRP A 93 6.96 -13.53 8.05
CA TRP A 93 8.27 -12.91 8.27
C TRP A 93 9.25 -13.77 9.09
N ARG A 94 8.79 -14.81 9.79
CA ARG A 94 9.64 -15.76 10.52
C ARG A 94 10.40 -16.74 9.61
N HIS A 95 9.94 -16.92 8.39
CA HIS A 95 10.59 -17.81 7.43
C HIS A 95 11.84 -17.17 6.85
N ALA A 96 12.82 -17.99 6.48
CA ALA A 96 14.03 -17.53 5.83
C ALA A 96 13.78 -16.94 4.43
N ASP A 97 12.64 -17.30 3.83
CA ASP A 97 12.20 -16.89 2.50
C ASP A 97 10.75 -16.36 2.55
N PRO A 98 10.48 -15.22 3.24
CA PRO A 98 9.13 -14.68 3.35
C PRO A 98 8.54 -14.40 1.96
N ASP A 99 7.22 -14.56 1.82
CA ASP A 99 6.50 -14.31 0.57
C ASP A 99 5.24 -13.48 0.84
N GLY A 100 5.25 -12.24 0.42
CA GLY A 100 4.09 -11.34 0.54
C GLY A 100 4.37 -9.91 0.16
N PHE A 101 3.32 -9.09 0.28
CA PHE A 101 3.35 -7.65 0.01
C PHE A 101 3.67 -6.86 1.27
N TRP A 102 4.34 -5.71 1.08
CA TRP A 102 4.73 -4.80 2.16
C TRP A 102 5.01 -3.40 1.61
N GLY A 103 5.24 -2.43 2.50
CA GLY A 103 5.64 -1.06 2.16
C GLY A 103 4.59 -0.34 1.30
N PRO A 104 3.33 -0.20 1.77
CA PRO A 104 2.29 0.46 0.99
C PRO A 104 2.58 1.95 0.82
N ALA A 105 2.42 2.48 -0.40
CA ALA A 105 2.35 3.89 -0.70
C ALA A 105 1.06 4.16 -1.48
N VAL A 106 0.18 4.99 -0.92
CA VAL A 106 -1.17 5.19 -1.46
C VAL A 106 -1.38 6.65 -1.84
N HIS A 107 -1.96 6.88 -3.01
CA HIS A 107 -2.44 8.19 -3.45
C HIS A 107 -3.79 8.05 -4.15
N TYR A 108 -4.57 9.13 -4.18
CA TYR A 108 -5.73 9.21 -5.06
C TYR A 108 -5.29 9.60 -6.46
N ASN A 109 -5.80 8.91 -7.48
CA ASN A 109 -5.51 9.24 -8.87
C ASN A 109 -6.76 9.82 -9.56
N ARG A 110 -6.67 11.09 -9.96
CA ARG A 110 -7.79 11.83 -10.61
C ARG A 110 -8.16 11.23 -11.95
N ALA A 111 -7.18 10.81 -12.74
CA ALA A 111 -7.40 10.27 -14.07
C ALA A 111 -8.13 8.93 -14.03
N LEU A 112 -7.87 8.13 -12.99
CA LEU A 112 -8.50 6.83 -12.79
C LEU A 112 -9.79 6.90 -11.97
N GLY A 113 -10.00 7.98 -11.22
CA GLY A 113 -11.09 8.09 -10.25
C GLY A 113 -10.98 7.04 -9.13
N ALA A 114 -9.77 6.67 -8.76
CA ALA A 114 -9.49 5.59 -7.81
C ALA A 114 -8.25 5.86 -6.96
N PHE A 115 -8.17 5.24 -5.81
CA PHE A 115 -6.96 5.14 -5.02
C PHE A 115 -6.03 4.10 -5.65
N VAL A 116 -4.76 4.42 -5.73
CA VAL A 116 -3.69 3.56 -6.21
C VAL A 116 -2.77 3.25 -5.05
N MET A 117 -2.54 1.98 -4.78
CA MET A 117 -1.57 1.52 -3.80
C MET A 117 -0.40 0.88 -4.52
N LEU A 118 0.79 1.44 -4.33
CA LEU A 118 2.05 0.85 -4.75
C LEU A 118 2.60 -0.01 -3.62
N LEU A 119 3.15 -1.16 -3.97
CA LEU A 119 3.55 -2.20 -3.03
C LEU A 119 4.89 -2.79 -3.44
N ASN A 120 5.71 -3.10 -2.46
CA ASN A 120 6.81 -4.04 -2.64
C ASN A 120 6.28 -5.47 -2.51
N ARG A 121 6.93 -6.41 -3.17
CA ARG A 121 6.78 -7.83 -2.89
C ARG A 121 8.12 -8.47 -2.63
N THR A 122 8.20 -9.23 -1.54
CA THR A 122 9.30 -10.14 -1.29
C THR A 122 8.85 -11.56 -1.66
N ALA A 123 9.68 -12.29 -2.38
CA ALA A 123 9.45 -13.70 -2.67
C ALA A 123 10.74 -14.37 -3.16
N GLY A 124 10.97 -15.60 -2.72
CA GLY A 124 11.97 -16.50 -3.29
C GLY A 124 13.43 -16.08 -3.06
N GLY A 125 13.92 -16.26 -1.86
CA GLY A 125 15.34 -16.06 -1.52
C GLY A 125 15.64 -16.62 -0.15
N THR A 126 16.88 -17.00 0.08
CA THR A 126 17.34 -17.45 1.38
C THR A 126 18.29 -16.42 1.96
N GLY A 127 17.94 -15.89 3.13
CA GLY A 127 18.85 -15.08 3.94
C GLY A 127 18.70 -13.57 3.86
N ASP A 128 18.31 -13.01 2.72
CA ASP A 128 18.07 -11.59 2.54
C ASP A 128 16.67 -11.32 2.01
N LEU A 129 16.14 -10.12 2.28
CA LEU A 129 14.87 -9.68 1.71
C LEU A 129 15.01 -9.52 0.20
N VAL A 130 14.55 -10.53 -0.55
CA VAL A 130 14.59 -10.46 -2.01
C VAL A 130 13.44 -9.61 -2.51
N GLN A 131 13.76 -8.51 -3.15
CA GLN A 131 12.80 -7.68 -3.86
C GLN A 131 12.39 -8.38 -5.17
N GLU A 132 11.23 -9.05 -5.17
CA GLU A 132 10.70 -9.73 -6.36
C GLU A 132 10.15 -8.73 -7.37
N GLY A 133 9.51 -7.68 -6.89
CA GLY A 133 8.95 -6.66 -7.76
C GLY A 133 8.19 -5.58 -7.03
N ILE A 134 7.75 -4.60 -7.83
CA ILE A 134 6.83 -3.54 -7.42
C ILE A 134 5.49 -3.83 -8.07
N TYR A 135 4.43 -3.62 -7.29
CA TYR A 135 3.06 -3.93 -7.67
C TYR A 135 2.17 -2.72 -7.47
N ALA A 136 1.08 -2.68 -8.20
CA ALA A 136 0.01 -1.71 -8.01
C ALA A 136 -1.32 -2.42 -7.79
N SER A 137 -2.15 -1.83 -6.93
CA SER A 137 -3.52 -2.23 -6.68
C SER A 137 -4.42 -1.00 -6.62
N PHE A 138 -5.69 -1.18 -6.88
CA PHE A 138 -6.65 -0.09 -7.08
C PHE A 138 -7.89 -0.30 -6.22
N ASN A 139 -8.45 0.81 -5.70
CA ASN A 139 -9.71 0.80 -4.97
C ASN A 139 -10.42 2.14 -5.17
N ARG A 140 -11.73 2.15 -5.31
CA ARG A 140 -12.52 3.40 -5.40
C ARG A 140 -12.96 3.91 -4.03
N ASP A 141 -13.05 3.04 -3.05
CA ASP A 141 -13.46 3.38 -1.69
C ASP A 141 -12.54 2.72 -0.65
N PRO A 142 -11.65 3.46 0.01
CA PRO A 142 -10.77 2.91 1.02
C PRO A 142 -11.50 2.44 2.28
N ALA A 143 -12.80 2.80 2.43
CA ALA A 143 -13.64 2.29 3.52
C ALA A 143 -13.96 0.80 3.38
N ASP A 144 -13.85 0.26 2.17
CA ASP A 144 -13.94 -1.17 1.88
C ASP A 144 -12.56 -1.76 1.56
N PRO A 145 -11.82 -2.27 2.57
CA PRO A 145 -10.51 -2.86 2.34
C PRO A 145 -10.54 -4.15 1.51
N GLU A 146 -11.68 -4.79 1.32
CA GLU A 146 -11.80 -6.00 0.49
C GLU A 146 -11.95 -5.66 -1.00
N ALA A 147 -12.27 -4.41 -1.33
CA ALA A 147 -12.43 -3.96 -2.72
C ALA A 147 -11.11 -3.62 -3.43
N TRP A 148 -9.95 -3.73 -2.77
CA TRP A 148 -8.68 -3.58 -3.45
C TRP A 148 -8.49 -4.66 -4.52
N SER A 149 -8.18 -4.25 -5.75
CA SER A 149 -7.93 -5.16 -6.86
C SER A 149 -6.71 -6.05 -6.57
N ALA A 150 -6.67 -7.25 -7.15
CA ALA A 150 -5.47 -8.09 -7.08
C ALA A 150 -4.23 -7.30 -7.54
N PRO A 151 -3.12 -7.34 -6.78
CA PRO A 151 -1.92 -6.57 -7.13
C PRO A 151 -1.32 -7.01 -8.47
N LEU A 152 -1.12 -6.06 -9.37
CA LEU A 152 -0.47 -6.24 -10.66
C LEU A 152 1.00 -5.86 -10.57
N ARG A 153 1.90 -6.73 -11.00
CA ARG A 153 3.33 -6.40 -11.06
C ARG A 153 3.61 -5.39 -12.16
N ILE A 154 4.15 -4.23 -11.78
CA ILE A 154 4.50 -3.13 -12.69
C ILE A 154 6.00 -3.04 -12.94
N VAL A 155 6.83 -3.48 -11.98
CA VAL A 155 8.28 -3.55 -12.14
C VAL A 155 8.77 -4.92 -11.65
N ARG A 156 9.65 -5.57 -12.39
CA ARG A 156 10.37 -6.77 -11.94
C ARG A 156 11.60 -6.33 -11.14
N GLY A 157 11.79 -6.87 -9.94
CA GLY A 157 12.86 -6.42 -9.05
C GLY A 157 12.60 -4.98 -8.59
N GLY A 158 13.52 -4.07 -8.91
CA GLY A 158 13.47 -2.68 -8.49
C GLY A 158 14.05 -2.48 -7.09
N ALA A 159 13.89 -1.27 -6.55
CA ALA A 159 14.27 -0.92 -5.21
C ALA A 159 13.01 -0.76 -4.32
N TRP A 160 13.23 -0.61 -3.02
CA TRP A 160 12.16 -0.54 -2.01
C TRP A 160 11.43 0.81 -2.04
N TYR A 161 10.29 0.87 -1.38
CA TYR A 161 9.50 2.08 -1.14
C TYR A 161 9.12 2.80 -2.45
N PRO A 162 8.34 2.13 -3.33
CA PRO A 162 7.82 2.78 -4.52
C PRO A 162 6.88 3.91 -4.12
N GLN A 163 7.00 5.06 -4.77
CA GLN A 163 6.13 6.20 -4.56
C GLN A 163 5.88 6.92 -5.89
N ALA A 164 4.68 7.44 -6.08
CA ALA A 164 4.35 8.33 -7.17
C ALA A 164 4.01 9.71 -6.62
N ILE A 165 4.56 10.76 -7.25
CA ILE A 165 4.23 12.15 -6.97
C ILE A 165 3.62 12.75 -8.22
N GLY A 166 2.37 13.23 -8.14
CA GLY A 166 1.68 13.84 -9.27
C GLY A 166 2.37 15.12 -9.73
N LEU A 167 2.48 15.29 -11.05
CA LEU A 167 3.18 16.42 -11.67
C LEU A 167 2.22 17.52 -12.16
N GLU A 168 0.93 17.25 -12.18
CA GLU A 168 -0.07 18.21 -12.62
C GLU A 168 -0.38 19.24 -11.53
N GLU A 169 -0.96 20.38 -11.91
CA GLU A 169 -1.35 21.41 -10.97
C GLU A 169 -2.28 20.89 -9.87
N GLY A 170 -1.98 21.22 -8.63
CA GLY A 170 -2.71 20.74 -7.45
C GLY A 170 -2.48 19.26 -7.11
N CYS A 171 -1.57 18.58 -7.79
CA CYS A 171 -1.13 17.23 -7.44
C CYS A 171 0.10 17.25 -6.52
N GLY A 172 0.41 16.10 -5.93
CA GLY A 172 1.53 15.91 -5.02
C GLY A 172 1.71 14.44 -4.65
N ASP A 173 2.08 14.18 -3.42
CA ASP A 173 2.32 12.83 -2.88
C ASP A 173 1.03 12.08 -2.53
N THR A 174 -0.04 12.80 -2.22
CA THR A 174 -1.34 12.24 -1.88
C THR A 174 -2.32 12.22 -3.04
N GLU A 175 -2.04 12.96 -4.11
CA GLU A 175 -2.91 13.06 -5.28
C GLU A 175 -2.09 13.12 -6.58
N ALA A 176 -2.42 12.28 -7.56
CA ALA A 176 -1.83 12.26 -8.89
C ALA A 176 -2.90 12.38 -9.97
N GLY A 177 -2.50 12.84 -11.15
CA GLY A 177 -3.31 12.86 -12.36
C GLY A 177 -2.87 11.78 -13.35
N THR A 178 -2.75 12.18 -14.62
CA THR A 178 -2.33 11.28 -15.71
C THR A 178 -0.86 10.92 -15.63
N VAL A 179 -0.01 11.85 -15.13
CA VAL A 179 1.45 11.67 -15.08
C VAL A 179 1.96 11.93 -13.67
N GLY A 180 2.83 11.05 -13.19
CA GLY A 180 3.55 11.20 -11.93
C GLY A 180 5.04 10.99 -12.08
N ARG A 181 5.81 11.57 -11.16
CA ARG A 181 7.19 11.21 -10.93
C ARG A 181 7.21 9.92 -10.10
N PHE A 182 7.90 8.90 -10.58
CA PHE A 182 8.00 7.63 -9.89
C PHE A 182 9.32 7.50 -9.15
N PHE A 183 9.26 7.11 -7.89
CA PHE A 183 10.42 6.95 -7.01
C PHE A 183 10.56 5.50 -6.57
N MET A 184 11.81 5.09 -6.34
CA MET A 184 12.19 3.86 -5.65
C MET A 184 13.38 4.17 -4.74
N ALA A 185 13.30 3.80 -3.46
CA ALA A 185 14.32 4.08 -2.43
C ALA A 185 14.76 5.56 -2.38
N GLY A 186 13.82 6.49 -2.59
CA GLY A 186 14.09 7.92 -2.60
C GLY A 186 14.71 8.48 -3.89
N PHE A 187 15.01 7.64 -4.88
CA PHE A 187 15.53 8.06 -6.18
C PHE A 187 14.45 8.03 -7.25
N SER A 188 14.52 8.99 -8.16
CA SER A 188 13.63 9.06 -9.30
C SER A 188 14.39 9.38 -10.59
N ALA A 189 14.33 8.44 -11.53
CA ALA A 189 14.74 8.63 -12.92
C ALA A 189 13.60 8.29 -13.88
N TRP A 190 12.37 8.13 -13.37
CA TRP A 190 11.23 7.62 -14.13
C TRP A 190 10.00 8.48 -13.93
N THR A 191 9.14 8.46 -14.96
CA THR A 191 7.75 8.87 -14.89
C THR A 191 6.87 7.64 -14.90
N ILE A 192 5.67 7.77 -14.32
CA ILE A 192 4.59 6.80 -14.40
C ILE A 192 3.39 7.49 -15.05
N GLU A 193 2.79 6.83 -16.03
CA GLU A 193 1.57 7.30 -16.69
C GLU A 193 0.40 6.44 -16.28
N PHE A 194 -0.70 7.08 -15.96
CA PHE A 194 -1.95 6.44 -15.55
C PHE A 194 -3.01 6.73 -16.60
N SER A 195 -3.59 5.69 -17.17
CA SER A 195 -4.71 5.85 -18.10
C SER A 195 -5.78 4.78 -17.84
N PRO A 196 -7.06 5.14 -17.94
CA PRO A 196 -8.11 4.13 -18.05
C PRO A 196 -7.84 3.29 -19.31
N LEU A 197 -8.08 2.00 -19.27
CA LEU A 197 -8.04 1.23 -20.51
C LEU A 197 -9.16 1.72 -21.43
N ALA A 198 -8.80 2.04 -22.67
CA ALA A 198 -9.77 2.38 -23.69
C ALA A 198 -10.63 1.14 -23.99
N ASP A 199 -11.93 1.36 -23.94
CA ASP A 199 -13.01 0.49 -24.43
C ASP A 199 -13.38 -0.77 -23.64
N GLY A 200 -14.52 -0.68 -22.98
CA GLY A 200 -15.39 -1.80 -22.67
C GLY A 200 -16.02 -1.90 -21.29
N ALA A 201 -15.51 -1.21 -20.30
CA ALA A 201 -16.15 -1.21 -18.99
C ALA A 201 -17.07 0.01 -18.87
N GLY A 202 -18.37 -0.23 -19.00
CA GLY A 202 -19.39 0.78 -18.77
C GLY A 202 -19.26 1.40 -17.38
N ALA A 203 -19.44 2.72 -17.30
CA ALA A 203 -19.55 3.43 -16.05
C ALA A 203 -20.58 2.73 -15.14
N GLY A 204 -20.13 2.10 -14.07
CA GLY A 204 -21.02 1.48 -13.08
C GLY A 204 -20.72 0.04 -12.67
N GLN A 205 -19.75 -0.65 -13.25
CA GLN A 205 -19.36 -1.95 -12.72
C GLN A 205 -18.36 -1.81 -11.56
N PRO A 206 -18.52 -2.59 -10.49
CA PRO A 206 -17.53 -2.61 -9.42
C PRO A 206 -16.18 -3.12 -9.96
N LEU A 207 -15.08 -2.54 -9.48
CA LEU A 207 -13.68 -2.95 -9.79
C LEU A 207 -13.34 -4.41 -9.36
N THR A 208 -14.32 -5.28 -9.38
CA THR A 208 -14.15 -6.70 -8.97
C THR A 208 -13.37 -7.52 -9.99
N SER A 209 -13.10 -6.98 -11.15
CA SER A 209 -12.34 -7.70 -12.16
C SER A 209 -11.17 -6.86 -12.65
N THR A 210 -10.01 -7.19 -12.14
CA THR A 210 -8.75 -7.12 -12.86
C THR A 210 -8.09 -5.73 -12.98
N ALA A 211 -6.85 -5.70 -12.54
CA ALA A 211 -5.82 -4.76 -12.96
C ALA A 211 -5.74 -4.51 -14.50
N GLN A 212 -6.63 -5.10 -15.28
CA GLN A 212 -6.80 -4.90 -16.72
C GLN A 212 -7.52 -3.60 -17.09
N GLU A 213 -8.20 -2.94 -16.13
CA GLU A 213 -8.89 -1.68 -16.39
C GLU A 213 -7.95 -0.46 -16.39
N PHE A 214 -6.71 -0.60 -15.92
CA PHE A 214 -5.77 0.49 -15.80
C PHE A 214 -4.44 0.14 -16.47
N ALA A 215 -3.96 1.02 -17.33
CA ALA A 215 -2.62 0.93 -17.90
C ALA A 215 -1.66 1.84 -17.14
N MET A 216 -0.48 1.31 -16.82
CA MET A 216 0.64 2.06 -16.30
C MET A 216 1.84 1.86 -17.21
N LEU A 217 2.39 2.96 -17.70
CA LEU A 217 3.57 2.99 -18.54
C LEU A 217 4.70 3.69 -17.81
N PHE A 218 5.89 3.09 -17.85
CA PHE A 218 7.11 3.67 -17.30
C PHE A 218 7.93 4.28 -18.41
N GLY A 219 8.13 5.59 -18.32
CA GLY A 219 9.06 6.33 -19.18
C GLY A 219 10.35 6.67 -18.43
N ALA A 220 11.50 6.46 -19.04
CA ALA A 220 12.75 6.97 -18.51
C ALA A 220 12.81 8.49 -18.69
N ASP A 221 13.02 9.24 -17.61
CA ASP A 221 13.30 10.68 -17.71
C ASP A 221 14.76 10.86 -18.15
N ARG A 222 14.95 11.11 -19.44
CA ARG A 222 16.27 11.36 -20.02
C ARG A 222 16.94 12.67 -19.56
N ARG A 223 16.28 13.44 -18.69
CA ARG A 223 16.78 14.72 -18.18
C ARG A 223 17.44 14.63 -16.81
N CYS A 224 17.55 13.43 -16.22
CA CYS A 224 18.37 13.24 -15.02
C CYS A 224 19.82 12.95 -15.47
N PRO A 225 20.74 13.89 -15.30
CA PRO A 225 22.15 13.62 -15.52
C PRO A 225 22.71 12.92 -14.28
N TRP A 226 22.75 11.60 -14.29
CA TRP A 226 23.59 10.76 -13.42
C TRP A 226 24.12 9.60 -14.22
#